data_14b21c916ee33bd067672293769e3469
#
_entry.id   14b21c916ee33bd067672293769e3469
#
_cell.length_a   1.000
_cell.length_b   1.000
_cell.length_c   1.000
_cell.angle_alpha   90.00
_cell.angle_beta   90.00
_cell.angle_gamma   90.00
#
_symmetry.space_group_name_H-M   'P 1'
#
loop_
_entity.id
_entity.type
_entity.pdbx_description
1 polymer ?
#
loop_
_entity_poly.entity_id
_entity_poly.type
_entity_poly.pdbx_seq_one_letter_code
_entity_poly.pdbx_strand_id
1 'polypeptide(L)'
;MIRIDAAWLATTPLDMRAGTDTALARVVAVFGAAHPHHAYLFANKRANRLKILVHDGIGIWLAARRLHQGKFIWPLAGGANLALQRPQLDALVMGLPWQRLADGGVITVI
;
A
#
# COMPACT_ATOMS: atom_id res chain seq x y z
N MET A 1 -0.45 3.87 -18.17
CA MET A 1 -1.08 3.27 -16.98
C MET A 1 -0.09 2.39 -16.26
N ILE A 2 -0.07 2.41 -14.94
CA ILE A 2 0.87 1.63 -14.14
C ILE A 2 0.37 0.18 -14.07
N ARG A 3 1.20 -0.77 -14.49
CA ARG A 3 0.91 -2.18 -14.33
C ARG A 3 1.24 -2.61 -12.90
N ILE A 4 0.32 -3.27 -12.23
CA ILE A 4 0.49 -3.80 -10.89
C ILE A 4 0.14 -5.28 -10.91
N ASP A 5 1.15 -6.13 -10.72
CA ASP A 5 0.98 -7.58 -10.70
C ASP A 5 0.76 -8.12 -9.29
N ALA A 6 1.26 -7.43 -8.28
CA ALA A 6 1.10 -7.80 -6.88
C ALA A 6 1.13 -6.54 -6.03
N ALA A 7 0.49 -6.58 -4.87
CA ALA A 7 0.47 -5.46 -3.94
C ALA A 7 0.81 -5.94 -2.54
N TRP A 8 1.61 -5.16 -1.82
CA TRP A 8 2.10 -5.47 -0.49
C TRP A 8 1.87 -4.28 0.42
N LEU A 9 1.37 -4.55 1.60
CA LEU A 9 1.08 -3.54 2.61
C LEU A 9 2.08 -3.64 3.75
N ALA A 10 2.77 -2.53 4.05
CA ALA A 10 3.66 -2.44 5.19
C ALA A 10 2.89 -1.97 6.41
N THR A 11 3.02 -2.68 7.52
CA THR A 11 2.39 -2.29 8.78
C THR A 11 3.15 -1.19 9.51
N THR A 12 4.47 -1.07 9.26
CA THR A 12 5.29 -0.01 9.85
C THR A 12 5.01 1.33 9.17
N PRO A 13 4.70 2.39 9.94
CA PRO A 13 4.43 3.70 9.34
C PRO A 13 5.63 4.29 8.61
N LEU A 14 5.34 5.08 7.58
CA LEU A 14 6.32 5.86 6.82
C LEU A 14 6.09 7.34 7.06
N ASP A 15 7.16 8.11 7.23
CA ASP A 15 7.07 9.56 7.23
C ASP A 15 6.65 10.03 5.83
N MET A 16 5.57 10.78 5.75
CA MET A 16 5.01 11.22 4.46
C MET A 16 5.87 12.27 3.74
N ARG A 17 6.92 12.76 4.38
CA ARG A 17 7.92 13.60 3.71
C ARG A 17 8.92 12.79 2.90
N ALA A 18 8.90 11.47 3.04
CA ALA A 18 9.82 10.59 2.33
C ALA A 18 9.64 10.74 0.81
N GLY A 19 10.72 11.05 0.13
CA GLY A 19 10.76 11.05 -1.33
C GLY A 19 11.04 9.66 -1.89
N THR A 20 11.30 9.60 -3.19
CA THR A 20 11.46 8.34 -3.92
C THR A 20 12.57 7.47 -3.36
N ASP A 21 13.76 8.04 -3.10
CA ASP A 21 14.90 7.25 -2.63
C ASP A 21 14.66 6.70 -1.22
N THR A 22 14.11 7.51 -0.34
CA THR A 22 13.80 7.10 1.03
C THR A 22 12.72 6.02 1.04
N ALA A 23 11.68 6.18 0.23
CA ALA A 23 10.62 5.18 0.12
C ALA A 23 11.16 3.86 -0.45
N LEU A 24 12.00 3.92 -1.48
CA LEU A 24 12.62 2.74 -2.06
C LEU A 24 13.49 2.00 -1.03
N ALA A 25 14.29 2.73 -0.26
CA ALA A 25 15.11 2.15 0.79
C ALA A 25 14.24 1.45 1.84
N ARG A 26 13.09 2.03 2.17
CA ARG A 26 12.16 1.40 3.11
C ARG A 26 11.54 0.13 2.53
N VAL A 27 11.20 0.12 1.25
CA VAL A 27 10.69 -1.10 0.58
C VAL A 27 11.72 -2.22 0.68
N VAL A 28 12.97 -1.94 0.38
CA VAL A 28 14.03 -2.94 0.47
C VAL A 28 14.22 -3.41 1.90
N ALA A 29 14.20 -2.50 2.88
CA ALA A 29 14.37 -2.86 4.28
C ALA A 29 13.21 -3.71 4.82
N VAL A 30 11.98 -3.42 4.41
CA VAL A 30 10.77 -4.09 4.93
C VAL A 30 10.46 -5.38 4.18
N PHE A 31 10.63 -5.38 2.85
CA PHE A 31 10.21 -6.50 1.98
C PHE A 31 11.38 -7.28 1.38
N GLY A 32 12.61 -6.81 1.59
CA GLY A 32 13.82 -7.46 1.07
C GLY A 32 14.21 -7.02 -0.33
N ALA A 33 13.28 -6.63 -1.16
CA ALA A 33 13.54 -6.17 -2.52
C ALA A 33 12.33 -5.41 -3.06
N ALA A 34 12.56 -4.57 -4.06
CA ALA A 34 11.47 -3.94 -4.83
C ALA A 34 11.36 -4.68 -6.16
N HIS A 35 10.37 -5.57 -6.27
CA HIS A 35 10.15 -6.33 -7.49
C HIS A 35 9.45 -5.51 -8.57
N PRO A 36 9.79 -5.70 -9.86
CA PRO A 36 9.11 -4.98 -10.94
C PRO A 36 7.60 -5.23 -10.93
N HIS A 37 6.84 -4.17 -11.15
CA HIS A 37 5.38 -4.18 -11.22
C HIS A 37 4.68 -4.62 -9.94
N HIS A 38 5.38 -4.61 -8.81
CA HIS A 38 4.76 -4.79 -7.51
C HIS A 38 4.52 -3.41 -6.88
N ALA A 39 3.35 -3.25 -6.27
CA ALA A 39 3.01 -2.05 -5.51
C ALA A 39 3.31 -2.26 -4.04
N TYR A 40 3.97 -1.27 -3.42
CA TYR A 40 4.31 -1.31 -1.99
C TYR A 40 3.63 -0.12 -1.32
N LEU A 41 2.76 -0.42 -0.37
CA LEU A 41 1.89 0.56 0.28
C LEU A 41 2.35 0.85 1.69
N PHE A 42 2.45 2.15 2.01
CA PHE A 42 2.78 2.64 3.34
C PHE A 42 1.78 3.72 3.75
N ALA A 43 1.44 3.74 5.03
CA ALA A 43 0.64 4.81 5.61
C ALA A 43 1.45 5.57 6.66
N ASN A 44 1.01 6.79 6.97
CA ASN A 44 1.52 7.51 8.14
C ASN A 44 0.88 6.92 9.41
N LYS A 45 1.35 7.37 10.60
CA LYS A 45 0.85 6.86 11.88
C LYS A 45 -0.65 7.03 12.03
N ARG A 46 -1.22 8.13 11.52
CA ARG A 46 -2.65 8.43 11.62
C ARG A 46 -3.49 7.68 10.59
N ALA A 47 -2.84 7.02 9.62
CA ALA A 47 -3.50 6.32 8.52
C ALA A 47 -4.44 7.22 7.70
N ASN A 48 -4.17 8.53 7.64
CA ASN A 48 -4.93 9.46 6.81
C ASN A 48 -4.19 9.85 5.53
N ARG A 49 -2.95 9.41 5.39
CA ARG A 49 -2.13 9.58 4.18
C ARG A 49 -1.48 8.26 3.82
N LEU A 50 -1.38 8.02 2.53
CA LEU A 50 -0.88 6.77 1.97
C LEU A 50 0.11 7.10 0.87
N LYS A 51 1.19 6.32 0.79
CA LYS A 51 2.10 6.33 -0.37
C LYS A 51 2.21 4.95 -0.96
N ILE A 52 2.23 4.90 -2.28
CA ILE A 52 2.39 3.66 -3.05
C ILE A 52 3.60 3.82 -3.96
N LEU A 53 4.54 2.89 -3.82
CA LEU A 53 5.71 2.82 -4.68
C LEU A 53 5.56 1.66 -5.64
N VAL A 54 5.79 1.91 -6.93
CA VAL A 54 5.83 0.88 -7.97
C VAL A 54 7.09 1.05 -8.79
N HIS A 55 7.86 -0.03 -8.91
CA HIS A 55 9.03 -0.10 -9.76
C HIS A 55 8.62 -0.79 -11.07
N ASP A 56 8.90 -0.16 -12.21
CA ASP A 56 8.45 -0.67 -13.52
C ASP A 56 9.60 -1.19 -14.41
N GLY A 57 10.80 -1.30 -13.85
CA GLY A 57 11.99 -1.77 -14.57
C GLY A 57 12.82 -0.66 -15.20
N ILE A 58 12.24 0.51 -15.43
CA ILE A 58 12.95 1.67 -15.99
C ILE A 58 12.88 2.90 -15.08
N GLY A 59 12.00 2.87 -14.09
CA GLY A 59 11.83 3.99 -13.17
C GLY A 59 10.94 3.59 -12.01
N ILE A 60 10.65 4.58 -11.18
CA ILE A 60 9.86 4.40 -9.97
C ILE A 60 8.70 5.40 -9.96
N TRP A 61 7.51 4.87 -9.74
CA TRP A 61 6.33 5.65 -9.47
C TRP A 61 6.15 5.76 -7.95
N LEU A 62 5.95 6.97 -7.47
CA LEU A 62 5.59 7.22 -6.08
C LEU A 62 4.32 8.04 -6.07
N ALA A 63 3.20 7.39 -5.75
CA ALA A 63 1.90 8.04 -5.65
C ALA A 63 1.60 8.34 -4.19
N ALA A 64 0.92 9.45 -3.95
CA ALA A 64 0.46 9.83 -2.63
C ALA A 64 -1.04 10.11 -2.67
N ARG A 65 -1.73 9.72 -1.62
CA ARG A 65 -3.16 9.98 -1.48
C ARG A 65 -3.48 10.40 -0.06
N ARG A 66 -4.29 11.44 0.07
CA ARG A 66 -4.86 11.89 1.34
C ARG A 66 -6.38 11.89 1.19
N LEU A 67 -7.08 11.27 2.15
CA LEU A 67 -8.53 11.35 2.17
C LEU A 67 -8.95 12.74 2.67
N HIS A 68 -10.02 13.29 2.08
CA HIS A 68 -10.59 14.56 2.57
C HIS A 68 -11.17 14.39 3.97
N GLN A 69 -11.73 13.23 4.25
CA GLN A 69 -12.29 12.88 5.55
C GLN A 69 -11.99 11.43 5.86
N GLY A 70 -11.87 11.11 7.15
CA GLY A 70 -11.66 9.75 7.61
C GLY A 70 -10.24 9.28 7.46
N LYS A 71 -10.08 7.97 7.53
CA LYS A 71 -8.78 7.30 7.52
C LYS A 71 -8.85 6.07 6.63
N PHE A 72 -7.69 5.68 6.10
CA PHE A 72 -7.52 4.35 5.53
C PHE A 72 -7.61 3.32 6.66
N ILE A 73 -8.18 2.15 6.38
CA ILE A 73 -8.17 1.05 7.33
C ILE A 73 -6.82 0.36 7.21
N TRP A 74 -6.02 0.47 8.27
CA TRP A 74 -4.64 0.00 8.27
C TRP A 74 -4.42 -0.97 9.41
N PRO A 75 -3.70 -2.10 9.20
CA PRO A 75 -3.36 -3.02 10.27
C PRO A 75 -2.48 -2.34 11.33
N LEU A 76 -2.49 -2.90 12.53
CA LEU A 76 -1.67 -2.39 13.63
C LEU A 76 -0.18 -2.42 13.28
N ALA A 77 0.53 -1.36 13.66
CA ALA A 77 1.97 -1.30 13.49
C ALA A 77 2.64 -2.44 14.25
N GLY A 78 3.70 -3.00 13.66
CA GLY A 78 4.45 -4.11 14.24
C GLY A 78 3.88 -5.50 13.92
N GLY A 79 2.72 -5.57 13.27
CA GLY A 79 2.19 -6.83 12.76
C GLY A 79 2.91 -7.28 11.48
N ALA A 80 2.53 -8.45 10.97
CA ALA A 80 3.08 -8.96 9.73
C ALA A 80 2.64 -8.10 8.53
N ASN A 81 3.56 -7.93 7.57
CA ASN A 81 3.21 -7.30 6.30
C ASN A 81 2.25 -8.21 5.53
N LEU A 82 1.38 -7.62 4.72
CA LEU A 82 0.30 -8.34 4.06
C LEU A 82 0.39 -8.23 2.55
N ALA A 83 0.10 -9.34 1.87
CA ALA A 83 -0.17 -9.31 0.44
C ALA A 83 -1.64 -8.94 0.23
N LEU A 84 -1.90 -8.07 -0.74
CA LEU A 84 -3.25 -7.64 -1.09
C LEU A 84 -3.60 -8.16 -2.48
N GLN A 85 -4.83 -8.59 -2.63
CA GLN A 85 -5.39 -8.85 -3.94
C GLN A 85 -5.90 -7.56 -4.58
N ARG A 86 -6.08 -7.54 -5.88
CA ARG A 86 -6.47 -6.31 -6.58
C ARG A 86 -7.76 -5.68 -6.04
N PRO A 87 -8.83 -6.46 -5.77
CA PRO A 87 -10.04 -5.86 -5.18
C PRO A 87 -9.78 -5.23 -3.82
N GLN A 88 -8.90 -5.83 -3.02
CA GLN A 88 -8.53 -5.28 -1.72
C GLN A 88 -7.75 -3.98 -1.87
N LEU A 89 -6.80 -3.90 -2.80
CA LEU A 89 -6.06 -2.68 -3.10
C LEU A 89 -7.02 -1.56 -3.52
N ASP A 90 -7.93 -1.85 -4.44
CA ASP A 90 -8.88 -0.86 -4.94
C ASP A 90 -9.78 -0.32 -3.82
N ALA A 91 -10.24 -1.19 -2.92
CA ALA A 91 -11.05 -0.78 -1.78
C ALA A 91 -10.25 0.01 -0.74
N LEU A 92 -9.03 -0.41 -0.46
CA LEU A 92 -8.16 0.23 0.52
C LEU A 92 -7.89 1.68 0.15
N VAL A 93 -7.55 1.96 -1.10
CA VAL A 93 -7.20 3.33 -1.53
C VAL A 93 -8.40 4.26 -1.50
N MET A 94 -9.62 3.74 -1.43
CA MET A 94 -10.85 4.50 -1.27
C MET A 94 -11.27 4.67 0.19
N GLY A 95 -10.51 4.11 1.13
CA GLY A 95 -10.88 4.16 2.55
C GLY A 95 -11.95 3.16 2.95
N LEU A 96 -12.19 2.14 2.15
CA LEU A 96 -13.24 1.14 2.39
C LEU A 96 -12.69 -0.05 3.18
N PRO A 97 -13.59 -0.88 3.78
CA PRO A 97 -13.19 -2.06 4.57
C PRO A 97 -12.73 -3.20 3.66
N TRP A 98 -11.49 -3.14 3.22
CA TRP A 98 -10.90 -4.04 2.25
C TRP A 98 -10.63 -5.45 2.79
N GLN A 99 -10.48 -5.61 4.12
CA GLN A 99 -10.15 -6.93 4.71
C GLN A 99 -11.25 -7.97 4.50
N ARG A 100 -12.46 -7.53 4.24
CA ARG A 100 -13.62 -8.42 4.05
C ARG A 100 -13.84 -8.83 2.61
N LEU A 101 -12.99 -8.38 1.70
CA LEU A 101 -13.13 -8.70 0.29
C LEU A 101 -12.44 -10.03 -0.02
N ALA A 102 -13.16 -10.90 -0.74
CA ALA A 102 -12.60 -12.09 -1.34
C ALA A 102 -12.21 -11.82 -2.79
N ASP A 103 -11.67 -12.85 -3.44
CA ASP A 103 -11.41 -12.82 -4.88
C ASP A 103 -12.67 -12.41 -5.63
N GLY A 104 -12.50 -11.56 -6.64
CA GLY A 104 -13.63 -11.05 -7.41
C GLY A 104 -14.32 -9.84 -6.80
N GLY A 105 -13.85 -9.33 -5.67
CA GLY A 105 -14.39 -8.13 -5.04
C GLY A 105 -15.66 -8.32 -4.26
N VAL A 106 -16.02 -9.54 -3.92
CA VAL A 106 -17.22 -9.87 -3.15
C VAL A 106 -16.92 -9.81 -1.66
N ILE A 107 -17.79 -9.18 -0.88
CA ILE A 107 -17.68 -9.17 0.58
C ILE A 107 -18.20 -10.50 1.10
N THR A 108 -17.33 -11.26 1.79
CA THR A 108 -17.66 -12.60 2.25
C THR A 108 -17.96 -12.69 3.74
N VAL A 109 -17.63 -11.66 4.51
CA VAL A 109 -17.83 -11.63 5.96
C VAL A 109 -18.55 -10.35 6.35
N ILE A 110 -19.49 -10.52 7.22
CA ILE A 110 -20.29 -9.41 7.72
C ILE A 110 -19.87 -9.07 9.14
#